data_59790247d38163f30d02698e9e47f042
#
_entry.id   59790247d38163f30d02698e9e47f042
#
_cell.length_a   1.000
_cell.length_b   1.000
_cell.length_c   1.000
_cell.angle_alpha   90.00
_cell.angle_beta   90.00
_cell.angle_gamma   90.00
#
_symmetry.space_group_name_H-M   'P 1'
#
loop_
_entity.id
_entity.type
_entity.pdbx_description
1 polymer ?
#
loop_
_entity_poly.entity_id
_entity_poly.type
_entity_poly.pdbx_seq_one_letter_code
_entity_poly.pdbx_strand_id
1 'polypeptide(L)' 'MTTVKISGMRCQHCVNSTRQALEAIAGVSNVSIDLDKGEASFEGDVSIETIKETISKIGFEVVD' A
#
# COMPACT_ATOMS: atom_id res chain seq x y z
N MET A 1 9.86 -8.70 -4.45
CA MET A 1 8.66 -7.86 -4.54
C MET A 1 7.58 -8.42 -3.62
N THR A 2 6.94 -7.57 -2.88
CA THR A 2 5.89 -7.96 -1.94
C THR A 2 4.57 -7.37 -2.41
N THR A 3 3.51 -8.17 -2.38
CA THR A 3 2.18 -7.74 -2.77
C THR A 3 1.23 -7.92 -1.59
N VAL A 4 0.44 -6.89 -1.30
CA VAL A 4 -0.56 -6.94 -0.24
C VAL A 4 -1.91 -6.52 -0.80
N LYS A 5 -2.98 -7.09 -0.28
CA LYS A 5 -4.34 -6.70 -0.66
C LYS A 5 -4.83 -5.64 0.30
N ILE A 6 -5.47 -4.62 -0.26
CA ILE A 6 -5.93 -3.48 0.51
C ILE A 6 -7.42 -3.28 0.29
N SER A 7 -8.16 -3.21 1.38
CA SER A 7 -9.59 -2.96 1.37
C SER A 7 -9.84 -1.45 1.44
N GLY A 8 -10.81 -0.97 0.71
CA GLY A 8 -11.25 0.43 0.78
C GLY A 8 -10.84 1.28 -0.40
N MET A 9 -9.91 0.83 -1.23
CA MET A 9 -9.54 1.58 -2.44
C MET A 9 -10.63 1.43 -3.48
N ARG A 10 -11.22 2.55 -3.88
CA ARG A 10 -12.35 2.53 -4.82
C ARG A 10 -12.17 3.47 -6.00
N CYS A 11 -11.17 4.33 -5.98
CA CYS A 11 -10.96 5.31 -7.04
C CYS A 11 -9.49 5.63 -7.17
N GLN A 12 -9.15 6.34 -8.23
CA GLN A 12 -7.76 6.70 -8.51
C GLN A 12 -7.17 7.57 -7.40
N HIS A 13 -7.98 8.40 -6.78
CA HIS A 13 -7.53 9.22 -5.66
C HIS A 13 -7.05 8.35 -4.48
N CYS A 14 -7.78 7.29 -4.20
CA CYS A 14 -7.40 6.34 -3.15
C CYS A 14 -6.08 5.65 -3.48
N VAL A 15 -5.91 5.28 -4.74
CA VAL A 15 -4.66 4.68 -5.22
C VAL A 15 -3.48 5.61 -5.00
N ASN A 16 -3.65 6.89 -5.36
CA ASN A 16 -2.60 7.88 -5.19
C ASN A 16 -2.22 8.07 -3.72
N SER A 17 -3.22 8.13 -2.84
CA SER A 17 -2.97 8.27 -1.40
C SER A 17 -2.19 7.08 -0.86
N THR A 18 -2.58 5.87 -1.25
CA THR A 18 -1.90 4.65 -0.83
C THR A 18 -0.46 4.63 -1.32
N ARG A 19 -0.25 4.97 -2.59
CA ARG A 19 1.09 4.99 -3.15
C ARG A 19 1.99 5.98 -2.42
N GLN A 20 1.50 7.19 -2.18
CA GLN A 20 2.27 8.21 -1.48
C GLN A 20 2.64 7.75 -0.06
N ALA A 21 1.70 7.12 0.64
CA ALA A 21 1.94 6.63 1.97
C ALA A 21 3.04 5.56 1.99
N LEU A 22 3.00 4.64 1.04
CA LEU A 22 4.01 3.59 0.94
C LEU A 22 5.37 4.16 0.53
N GLU A 23 5.40 5.09 -0.40
CA GLU A 23 6.64 5.70 -0.86
C GLU A 23 7.33 6.52 0.24
N ALA A 24 6.58 6.97 1.23
CA ALA A 24 7.12 7.72 2.35
C ALA A 24 7.87 6.83 3.36
N ILE A 25 7.70 5.52 3.26
CA ILE A 25 8.36 4.59 4.18
C ILE A 25 9.80 4.37 3.72
N ALA A 26 10.74 4.58 4.64
CA ALA A 26 12.15 4.35 4.35
C ALA A 26 12.37 2.87 4.01
N GLY A 27 13.08 2.61 2.93
CA GLY A 27 13.37 1.25 2.49
C GLY A 27 12.38 0.69 1.48
N VAL A 28 11.28 1.40 1.21
CA VAL A 28 10.30 0.99 0.20
C VAL A 28 10.60 1.67 -1.13
N SER A 29 10.56 0.90 -2.21
CA SER A 29 10.78 1.43 -3.55
C SER A 29 9.89 0.68 -4.55
N ASN A 30 9.79 1.21 -5.77
CA ASN A 30 9.06 0.60 -6.88
C ASN A 30 7.62 0.25 -6.50
N VAL A 31 6.92 1.20 -5.87
CA VAL A 31 5.53 1.00 -5.47
C VAL A 31 4.64 0.99 -6.70
N SER A 32 3.78 -0.03 -6.79
CA SER A 32 2.81 -0.17 -7.86
C SER A 32 1.46 -0.56 -7.25
N ILE A 33 0.42 0.12 -7.65
CA ILE A 33 -0.92 -0.12 -7.13
C ILE A 33 -1.82 -0.60 -8.26
N ASP A 34 -2.57 -1.66 -8.00
CA ASP A 34 -3.56 -2.18 -8.94
C ASP A 34 -4.94 -1.96 -8.34
N LEU A 35 -5.66 -0.96 -8.85
CA LEU A 35 -6.98 -0.61 -8.36
C LEU A 35 -8.00 -1.72 -8.61
N ASP A 36 -7.95 -2.33 -9.79
CA ASP A 36 -8.92 -3.37 -10.16
C ASP A 36 -8.86 -4.56 -9.20
N LYS A 37 -7.65 -4.92 -8.79
CA LYS A 37 -7.45 -6.05 -7.87
C LYS A 37 -7.41 -5.62 -6.42
N GLY A 38 -7.31 -4.32 -6.15
CA GLY A 38 -7.17 -3.81 -4.80
C GLY A 38 -5.86 -4.23 -4.16
N GLU A 39 -4.78 -4.24 -4.93
CA GLU A 39 -3.47 -4.71 -4.48
C GLU A 39 -2.42 -3.64 -4.58
N ALA A 40 -1.44 -3.71 -3.69
CA ALA A 40 -0.26 -2.87 -3.75
C ALA A 40 0.98 -3.76 -3.75
N SER A 41 1.90 -3.47 -4.66
CA SER A 41 3.17 -4.19 -4.76
C SER A 41 4.31 -3.20 -4.53
N PHE A 42 5.34 -3.64 -3.86
CA PHE A 42 6.49 -2.80 -3.59
C PHE A 42 7.73 -3.64 -3.37
N GLU A 43 8.88 -3.01 -3.47
CA GLU A 43 10.16 -3.64 -3.15
C GLU A 43 10.76 -2.94 -1.94
N GLY A 44 11.55 -3.67 -1.19
CA GLY A 44 12.23 -3.13 -0.03
C GLY A 44 12.15 -4.09 1.15
N ASP A 45 13.03 -3.83 2.13
CA ASP A 45 13.12 -4.66 3.32
C ASP A 45 12.39 -3.94 4.48
N VAL A 46 11.07 -4.08 4.48
CA VAL A 46 10.23 -3.45 5.49
C VAL A 46 9.25 -4.51 6.03
N SER A 47 8.92 -4.41 7.31
CA SER A 47 8.01 -5.37 7.92
C SER A 47 6.58 -5.14 7.45
N ILE A 48 5.83 -6.23 7.36
CA ILE A 48 4.42 -6.15 6.95
C ILE A 48 3.60 -5.36 7.98
N GLU A 49 4.02 -5.40 9.24
CA GLU A 49 3.34 -4.63 10.30
C GLU A 49 3.43 -3.13 10.04
N THR A 50 4.59 -2.65 9.57
CA THR A 50 4.76 -1.25 9.20
C THR A 50 3.83 -0.88 8.06
N ILE A 51 3.72 -1.76 7.07
CA ILE A 51 2.82 -1.54 5.94
C ILE A 51 1.37 -1.46 6.40
N LYS A 52 0.95 -2.41 7.25
CA LYS A 52 -0.42 -2.42 7.78
C LYS A 52 -0.74 -1.15 8.55
N GLU A 53 0.19 -0.72 9.38
CA GLU A 53 0.01 0.50 10.18
C GLU A 53 -0.11 1.73 9.30
N THR A 54 0.76 1.84 8.30
CA THR A 54 0.75 2.96 7.37
C THR A 54 -0.56 3.03 6.60
N ILE A 55 -1.02 1.90 6.09
CA ILE A 55 -2.28 1.81 5.35
C ILE A 55 -3.47 2.16 6.24
N SER A 56 -3.44 1.70 7.49
CA SER A 56 -4.51 1.99 8.45
C SER A 56 -4.63 3.48 8.74
N LYS A 57 -3.51 4.19 8.77
CA LYS A 57 -3.50 5.63 9.06
C LYS A 57 -4.20 6.46 8.00
N ILE A 58 -4.24 5.99 6.78
CA ILE A 58 -4.90 6.72 5.69
C ILE A 58 -6.33 6.24 5.45
N GLY A 59 -6.86 5.42 6.34
CA GLY A 59 -8.26 5.00 6.29
C GLY A 59 -8.53 3.73 5.51
N PHE A 60 -7.50 3.01 5.11
CA PHE A 60 -7.65 1.73 4.42
C PHE A 60 -7.17 0.60 5.32
N GLU A 61 -7.31 -0.63 4.84
CA GLU A 61 -6.94 -1.79 5.63
C GLU A 61 -6.28 -2.84 4.76
N VAL A 62 -5.19 -3.40 5.25
CA VAL A 62 -4.55 -4.53 4.60
C VAL A 62 -5.30 -5.78 5.02
N VAL A 63 -5.82 -6.53 4.05
CA VAL A 63 -6.66 -7.70 4.30
C VAL A 63 -5.98 -9.02 4.00
N ASP A 64 -4.72 -8.96 3.54
CA ASP A 64 -3.97 -10.19 3.29
C ASP A 64 -2.48 -9.92 3.29
#